data_611b4b0bb5f69ebfaefd57ba5035537b
#
_entry.id   611b4b0bb5f69ebfaefd57ba5035537b
#
_cell.length_a   1.000
_cell.length_b   1.000
_cell.length_c   1.000
_cell.angle_alpha   90.00
_cell.angle_beta   90.00
_cell.angle_gamma   90.00
#
_symmetry.space_group_name_H-M   'P 1'
#
loop_
_entity.id
_entity.type
_entity.pdbx_description
1 polymer ?
#
loop_
_entity_poly.entity_id
_entity_poly.type
_entity_poly.pdbx_seq_one_letter_code
_entity_poly.pdbx_strand_id
1 'polypeptide(L)'
;MPFTLSHPAAVLPLLRAAGARGPLVASALVAGSMAPDVPFFAESLLPGVYGQGGLTHRWWAVPTVDVAIAGALVAGWHGLLRGPLVALLPERWAGGAEALTVRRAGDAAGPADAGAVGGAVGGAAWFAASAAIGAATHVGWDAFTHGDRLGVRLLPVLDRPVAGVPLYEALQYGSSALALAALGGWAARAVRAVEPVRPAVRLAPRARRAAVATLGAATAAGVLHRLAPLRRNL
;
A
#
# COMPACT_ATOMS: atom_id res chain seq x y z
N MET A 1 -0.91 0.80 15.50
CA MET A 1 -0.43 0.96 14.11
C MET A 1 -1.65 1.29 13.27
N PRO A 2 -1.66 2.44 12.67
CA PRO A 2 -2.74 2.79 11.80
C PRO A 2 -2.53 2.18 10.42
N PHE A 3 -3.45 2.13 9.76
CA PHE A 3 -3.87 1.73 8.44
C PHE A 3 -2.79 1.93 7.36
N THR A 4 -1.75 1.10 7.34
CA THR A 4 -0.73 1.07 6.26
C THR A 4 -1.39 1.16 4.89
N LEU A 5 -2.57 0.55 4.72
CA LEU A 5 -3.34 0.61 3.48
C LEU A 5 -3.91 2.01 3.15
N SER A 6 -3.84 2.99 4.07
CA SER A 6 -4.22 4.37 3.79
C SER A 6 -3.10 5.19 3.11
N HIS A 7 -1.84 4.84 3.34
CA HIS A 7 -0.67 5.58 2.83
C HIS A 7 -0.61 5.73 1.30
N PRO A 8 -1.08 4.76 0.48
CA PRO A 8 -1.17 4.96 -0.97
C PRO A 8 -2.01 6.17 -1.40
N ALA A 9 -2.87 6.71 -0.52
CA ALA A 9 -3.60 7.94 -0.84
C ALA A 9 -2.68 9.14 -1.06
N ALA A 10 -1.54 9.19 -0.39
CA ALA A 10 -0.58 10.29 -0.53
C ALA A 10 0.04 10.36 -1.94
N VAL A 11 0.11 9.24 -2.66
CA VAL A 11 0.62 9.20 -4.04
C VAL A 11 -0.47 9.29 -5.11
N LEU A 12 -1.76 9.36 -4.75
CA LEU A 12 -2.86 9.51 -5.71
C LEU A 12 -2.68 10.69 -6.69
N PRO A 13 -2.17 11.86 -6.28
CA PRO A 13 -1.92 12.96 -7.21
C PRO A 13 -0.93 12.64 -8.33
N LEU A 14 -0.05 11.63 -8.11
CA LEU A 14 0.93 11.15 -9.07
C LEU A 14 0.40 10.03 -9.96
N LEU A 15 -0.76 9.44 -9.62
CA LEU A 15 -1.37 8.35 -10.36
C LEU A 15 -2.35 8.87 -11.42
N ARG A 16 -2.58 8.03 -12.45
CA ARG A 16 -3.63 8.14 -13.46
C ARG A 16 -4.48 6.86 -13.42
N ALA A 17 -5.61 6.85 -14.12
CA ALA A 17 -6.46 5.65 -14.20
C ALA A 17 -5.66 4.40 -14.63
N ALA A 18 -4.69 4.56 -15.53
CA ALA A 18 -3.86 3.46 -16.02
C ALA A 18 -2.37 3.86 -16.03
N GLY A 19 -1.75 3.88 -14.84
CA GLY A 19 -0.33 4.17 -14.71
C GLY A 19 -0.02 5.36 -13.78
N ALA A 20 1.09 6.06 -14.03
CA ALA A 20 1.52 7.22 -13.28
C ALA A 20 1.82 8.42 -14.19
N ARG A 21 2.10 9.57 -13.60
CA ARG A 21 2.46 10.78 -14.33
C ARG A 21 3.93 10.74 -14.75
N GLY A 22 4.22 11.17 -15.98
CA GLY A 22 5.58 11.21 -16.50
C GLY A 22 6.22 9.81 -16.51
N PRO A 23 7.51 9.71 -16.18
CA PRO A 23 8.25 8.45 -16.17
C PRO A 23 8.07 7.63 -14.89
N LEU A 24 7.21 8.07 -13.96
CA LEU A 24 6.98 7.39 -12.67
C LEU A 24 6.30 6.03 -12.85
N VAL A 25 6.62 5.10 -11.98
CA VAL A 25 6.10 3.74 -11.94
C VAL A 25 5.02 3.62 -10.86
N ALA A 26 3.77 3.42 -11.27
CA ALA A 26 2.62 3.41 -10.36
C ALA A 26 2.72 2.33 -9.29
N SER A 27 3.12 1.10 -9.66
CA SER A 27 3.29 0.00 -8.69
C SER A 27 4.38 0.30 -7.67
N ALA A 28 5.46 0.95 -8.07
CA ALA A 28 6.55 1.35 -7.19
C ALA A 28 6.13 2.48 -6.22
N LEU A 29 5.38 3.48 -6.70
CA LEU A 29 4.80 4.52 -5.84
C LEU A 29 3.92 3.92 -4.73
N VAL A 30 2.99 3.04 -5.12
CA VAL A 30 2.07 2.38 -4.18
C VAL A 30 2.83 1.44 -3.23
N ALA A 31 3.71 0.58 -3.74
CA ALA A 31 4.48 -0.34 -2.91
C ALA A 31 5.43 0.42 -1.96
N GLY A 32 6.09 1.47 -2.45
CA GLY A 32 6.94 2.34 -1.64
C GLY A 32 6.19 3.00 -0.50
N SER A 33 4.96 3.48 -0.74
CA SER A 33 4.14 4.08 0.34
C SER A 33 3.69 3.10 1.43
N MET A 34 3.87 1.79 1.22
CA MET A 34 3.59 0.75 2.22
C MET A 34 4.85 0.10 2.78
N ALA A 35 5.98 0.23 2.09
CA ALA A 35 7.23 -0.45 2.40
C ALA A 35 7.74 -0.25 3.84
N PRO A 36 7.70 0.97 4.43
CA PRO A 36 8.19 1.18 5.78
C PRO A 36 7.48 0.36 6.86
N ASP A 37 6.22 0.01 6.65
CA ASP A 37 5.43 -0.78 7.61
C ASP A 37 5.56 -2.30 7.43
N VAL A 38 6.16 -2.78 6.34
CA VAL A 38 6.26 -4.22 6.04
C VAL A 38 6.87 -5.03 7.18
N PRO A 39 7.94 -4.57 7.89
CA PRO A 39 8.49 -5.32 9.01
C PRO A 39 7.47 -5.66 10.10
N PHE A 40 6.51 -4.78 10.35
CA PHE A 40 5.48 -5.00 11.35
C PHE A 40 4.51 -6.14 10.99
N PHE A 41 4.25 -6.34 9.69
CA PHE A 41 3.40 -7.43 9.21
C PHE A 41 4.17 -8.73 8.99
N ALA A 42 5.47 -8.62 8.71
CA ALA A 42 6.33 -9.77 8.46
C ALA A 42 6.68 -10.56 9.73
N GLU A 43 6.44 -10.01 10.93
CA GLU A 43 6.76 -10.64 12.22
C GLU A 43 6.16 -12.05 12.38
N SER A 44 4.94 -12.28 11.85
CA SER A 44 4.30 -13.59 11.89
C SER A 44 5.00 -14.66 11.04
N LEU A 45 5.78 -14.24 10.04
CA LEU A 45 6.51 -15.11 9.12
C LEU A 45 8.01 -15.12 9.45
N LEU A 46 8.54 -14.02 9.97
CA LEU A 46 9.95 -13.81 10.28
C LEU A 46 10.06 -13.21 11.69
N PRO A 47 10.06 -14.06 12.74
CA PRO A 47 10.14 -13.60 14.11
C PRO A 47 11.37 -12.72 14.38
N GLY A 48 11.19 -11.63 15.11
CA GLY A 48 12.25 -10.65 15.43
C GLY A 48 12.40 -9.52 14.41
N VAL A 49 11.64 -9.55 13.30
CA VAL A 49 11.72 -8.48 12.29
C VAL A 49 10.88 -7.25 12.67
N TYR A 50 9.95 -7.38 13.60
CA TYR A 50 9.09 -6.27 14.05
C TYR A 50 9.89 -5.04 14.51
N GLY A 51 10.96 -5.25 15.28
CA GLY A 51 11.85 -4.19 15.74
C GLY A 51 12.54 -3.41 14.61
N GLN A 52 12.64 -3.98 13.42
CA GLN A 52 13.25 -3.35 12.24
C GLN A 52 12.34 -2.26 11.63
N GLY A 53 11.06 -2.19 11.99
CA GLY A 53 10.19 -1.08 11.61
C GLY A 53 10.72 0.29 12.04
N GLY A 54 11.52 0.35 13.11
CA GLY A 54 12.24 1.57 13.49
C GLY A 54 13.32 1.98 12.49
N LEU A 55 13.90 1.05 11.74
CA LEU A 55 14.90 1.32 10.70
C LEU A 55 14.26 1.84 9.41
N THR A 56 13.18 1.19 8.97
CA THR A 56 12.45 1.55 7.73
C THR A 56 11.77 2.93 7.80
N HIS A 57 11.60 3.49 8.99
CA HIS A 57 11.09 4.85 9.16
C HIS A 57 12.19 5.92 9.25
N ARG A 58 13.44 5.58 8.93
CA ARG A 58 14.55 6.54 8.87
C ARG A 58 14.71 7.07 7.46
N TRP A 59 15.05 8.36 7.33
CA TRP A 59 15.20 9.01 6.03
C TRP A 59 16.21 8.34 5.10
N TRP A 60 17.28 7.74 5.62
CA TRP A 60 18.25 7.00 4.81
C TRP A 60 17.69 5.66 4.28
N ALA A 61 16.73 5.05 4.97
CA ALA A 61 16.10 3.81 4.52
C ALA A 61 15.19 4.04 3.30
N VAL A 62 14.60 5.23 3.19
CA VAL A 62 13.73 5.62 2.07
C VAL A 62 14.34 5.31 0.70
N PRO A 63 15.56 5.76 0.35
CA PRO A 63 16.15 5.45 -0.96
C PRO A 63 16.85 4.08 -1.03
N THR A 64 16.86 3.28 0.02
CA THR A 64 17.62 2.02 0.10
C THR A 64 16.74 0.83 0.47
N VAL A 65 16.56 0.58 1.75
CA VAL A 65 15.81 -0.58 2.27
C VAL A 65 14.36 -0.58 1.80
N ASP A 66 13.69 0.58 1.84
CA ASP A 66 12.28 0.66 1.45
C ASP A 66 12.09 0.47 -0.06
N VAL A 67 13.06 0.88 -0.88
CA VAL A 67 13.08 0.57 -2.32
C VAL A 67 13.20 -0.93 -2.55
N ALA A 68 14.07 -1.63 -1.81
CA ALA A 68 14.20 -3.08 -1.92
C ALA A 68 12.92 -3.80 -1.46
N ILE A 69 12.32 -3.37 -0.35
CA ILE A 69 11.04 -3.90 0.13
C ILE A 69 9.94 -3.64 -0.90
N ALA A 70 9.85 -2.44 -1.48
CA ALA A 70 8.89 -2.13 -2.54
C ALA A 70 9.06 -3.04 -3.76
N GLY A 71 10.30 -3.35 -4.14
CA GLY A 71 10.60 -4.32 -5.18
C GLY A 71 10.08 -5.72 -4.88
N ALA A 72 10.28 -6.20 -3.65
CA ALA A 72 9.76 -7.48 -3.19
C ALA A 72 8.23 -7.50 -3.16
N LEU A 73 7.59 -6.41 -2.70
CA LEU A 73 6.12 -6.27 -2.72
C LEU A 73 5.56 -6.34 -4.13
N VAL A 74 6.17 -5.63 -5.09
CA VAL A 74 5.73 -5.63 -6.49
C VAL A 74 5.94 -7.00 -7.12
N ALA A 75 7.07 -7.67 -6.84
CA ALA A 75 7.32 -9.03 -7.31
C ALA A 75 6.31 -10.02 -6.72
N GLY A 76 6.06 -9.96 -5.42
CA GLY A 76 5.06 -10.79 -4.74
C GLY A 76 3.63 -10.53 -5.24
N TRP A 77 3.30 -9.27 -5.49
CA TRP A 77 2.01 -8.91 -6.10
C TRP A 77 1.81 -9.59 -7.45
N HIS A 78 2.76 -9.41 -8.38
CA HIS A 78 2.62 -9.96 -9.73
C HIS A 78 2.78 -11.49 -9.78
N GLY A 79 3.66 -12.06 -8.94
CA GLY A 79 3.94 -13.48 -8.95
C GLY A 79 2.94 -14.34 -8.18
N LEU A 80 2.36 -13.80 -7.09
CA LEU A 80 1.58 -14.60 -6.15
C LEU A 80 0.17 -14.08 -5.91
N LEU A 81 0.00 -12.77 -5.68
CA LEU A 81 -1.23 -12.25 -5.08
C LEU A 81 -2.26 -11.74 -6.09
N ARG A 82 -1.83 -11.12 -7.18
CA ARG A 82 -2.71 -10.45 -8.15
C ARG A 82 -3.81 -11.36 -8.67
N GLY A 83 -3.44 -12.50 -9.23
CA GLY A 83 -4.41 -13.43 -9.84
C GLY A 83 -5.48 -13.90 -8.83
N PRO A 84 -5.10 -14.49 -7.69
CA PRO A 84 -6.06 -14.89 -6.66
C PRO A 84 -6.94 -13.74 -6.16
N LEU A 85 -6.36 -12.57 -5.86
CA LEU A 85 -7.13 -11.44 -5.31
C LEU A 85 -8.11 -10.86 -6.34
N VAL A 86 -7.71 -10.74 -7.60
CA VAL A 86 -8.63 -10.32 -8.68
C VAL A 86 -9.76 -11.33 -8.85
N ALA A 87 -9.48 -12.64 -8.74
CA ALA A 87 -10.50 -13.70 -8.85
C ALA A 87 -11.53 -13.67 -7.72
N LEU A 88 -11.22 -13.08 -6.56
CA LEU A 88 -12.15 -12.89 -5.45
C LEU A 88 -13.12 -11.73 -5.68
N LEU A 89 -12.80 -10.79 -6.57
CA LEU A 89 -13.66 -9.66 -6.86
C LEU A 89 -14.98 -10.10 -7.54
N PRO A 90 -16.08 -9.37 -7.34
CA PRO A 90 -17.28 -9.52 -8.14
C PRO A 90 -16.98 -9.35 -9.64
N GLU A 91 -17.67 -10.08 -10.50
CA GLU A 91 -17.40 -10.10 -11.96
C GLU A 91 -17.38 -8.71 -12.59
N ARG A 92 -18.28 -7.83 -12.16
CA ARG A 92 -18.35 -6.43 -12.62
C ARG A 92 -17.09 -5.59 -12.33
N TRP A 93 -16.23 -6.03 -11.40
CA TRP A 93 -15.00 -5.34 -11.02
C TRP A 93 -13.74 -6.08 -11.48
N ALA A 94 -13.82 -7.41 -11.59
CA ALA A 94 -12.66 -8.26 -11.86
C ALA A 94 -11.98 -7.92 -13.19
N GLY A 95 -12.74 -7.68 -14.26
CA GLY A 95 -12.18 -7.36 -15.58
C GLY A 95 -11.45 -6.02 -15.62
N GLY A 96 -11.99 -4.99 -14.98
CA GLY A 96 -11.33 -3.69 -14.88
C GLY A 96 -10.11 -3.73 -13.95
N ALA A 97 -10.21 -4.46 -12.81
CA ALA A 97 -9.08 -4.66 -11.91
C ALA A 97 -7.93 -5.42 -12.61
N GLU A 98 -8.25 -6.44 -13.41
CA GLU A 98 -7.26 -7.15 -14.24
C GLU A 98 -6.58 -6.17 -15.20
N ALA A 99 -7.35 -5.38 -15.94
CA ALA A 99 -6.83 -4.41 -16.91
C ALA A 99 -5.91 -3.36 -16.29
N LEU A 100 -6.21 -2.93 -15.05
CA LEU A 100 -5.40 -1.97 -14.31
C LEU A 100 -4.12 -2.56 -13.73
N THR A 101 -4.15 -3.83 -13.36
CA THR A 101 -3.08 -4.47 -12.56
C THR A 101 -2.24 -5.44 -13.38
N VAL A 102 -2.65 -5.77 -14.61
CA VAL A 102 -1.82 -6.57 -15.50
C VAL A 102 -0.55 -5.78 -15.84
N ARG A 103 0.58 -6.45 -15.75
CA ARG A 103 1.87 -5.86 -16.11
C ARG A 103 1.88 -5.56 -17.61
N ARG A 104 1.97 -4.29 -17.97
CA ARG A 104 2.18 -3.89 -19.37
C ARG A 104 3.66 -3.94 -19.71
N ALA A 105 3.99 -4.25 -20.96
CA ALA A 105 5.39 -4.33 -21.41
C ALA A 105 6.17 -3.01 -21.15
N GLY A 106 5.49 -1.86 -21.04
CA GLY A 106 6.07 -0.57 -20.73
C GLY A 106 6.25 -0.26 -19.24
N ASP A 107 5.67 -1.04 -18.33
CA ASP A 107 5.76 -0.76 -16.87
C ASP A 107 7.13 -1.07 -16.27
N ALA A 108 7.98 -1.80 -17.00
CA ALA A 108 9.36 -2.12 -16.61
C ALA A 108 10.42 -1.44 -17.49
N ALA A 109 9.99 -0.78 -18.59
CA ALA A 109 10.88 -0.06 -19.49
C ALA A 109 10.64 1.45 -19.33
N GLY A 110 11.69 2.19 -19.03
CA GLY A 110 11.69 3.64 -19.29
C GLY A 110 11.38 3.94 -20.76
N PRO A 111 11.39 5.22 -21.17
CA PRO A 111 11.00 5.62 -22.53
C PRO A 111 11.59 4.70 -23.58
N ALA A 112 10.76 4.24 -24.51
CA ALA A 112 11.06 3.22 -25.52
C ALA A 112 12.25 3.53 -26.46
N ASP A 113 12.87 4.71 -26.34
CA ASP A 113 13.91 5.21 -27.22
C ASP A 113 15.35 4.96 -26.72
N ALA A 114 15.51 4.40 -25.53
CA ALA A 114 16.81 3.97 -25.03
C ALA A 114 17.05 2.52 -25.45
N GLY A 115 18.18 2.22 -26.11
CA GLY A 115 18.57 0.85 -26.45
C GLY A 115 18.43 -0.11 -25.26
N ALA A 116 18.22 -1.41 -25.51
CA ALA A 116 17.73 -2.39 -24.51
C ALA A 116 18.40 -2.31 -23.12
N VAL A 117 19.70 -2.03 -23.04
CA VAL A 117 20.44 -1.86 -21.77
C VAL A 117 20.11 -0.51 -21.14
N GLY A 118 20.10 0.58 -21.90
CA GLY A 118 19.73 1.91 -21.41
C GLY A 118 18.28 2.00 -20.96
N GLY A 119 17.37 1.29 -21.64
CA GLY A 119 15.96 1.16 -21.26
C GLY A 119 15.78 0.41 -19.93
N ALA A 120 16.53 -0.68 -19.71
CA ALA A 120 16.47 -1.44 -18.46
C ALA A 120 17.02 -0.64 -17.26
N VAL A 121 18.15 0.05 -17.44
CA VAL A 121 18.75 0.90 -16.38
C VAL A 121 17.83 2.08 -16.09
N GLY A 122 17.28 2.75 -17.11
CA GLY A 122 16.31 3.83 -16.95
C GLY A 122 15.06 3.36 -16.22
N GLY A 123 14.53 2.18 -16.57
CA GLY A 123 13.38 1.59 -15.89
C GLY A 123 13.64 1.30 -14.41
N ALA A 124 14.80 0.73 -14.09
CA ALA A 124 15.20 0.46 -12.72
C ALA A 124 15.36 1.77 -11.90
N ALA A 125 15.97 2.80 -12.50
CA ALA A 125 16.14 4.10 -11.86
C ALA A 125 14.79 4.77 -11.58
N TRP A 126 13.84 4.75 -12.53
CA TRP A 126 12.51 5.29 -12.32
C TRP A 126 11.69 4.48 -11.32
N PHE A 127 11.85 3.14 -11.30
CA PHE A 127 11.28 2.30 -10.25
C PHE A 127 11.80 2.73 -8.88
N ALA A 128 13.11 2.83 -8.71
CA ALA A 128 13.73 3.22 -7.44
C ALA A 128 13.30 4.62 -7.00
N ALA A 129 13.30 5.60 -7.91
CA ALA A 129 12.84 6.95 -7.62
C ALA A 129 11.36 6.97 -7.20
N SER A 130 10.50 6.22 -7.90
CA SER A 130 9.08 6.14 -7.57
C SER A 130 8.84 5.46 -6.22
N ALA A 131 9.53 4.37 -5.92
CA ALA A 131 9.46 3.69 -4.63
C ALA A 131 9.94 4.60 -3.48
N ALA A 132 11.05 5.32 -3.70
CA ALA A 132 11.55 6.29 -2.72
C ALA A 132 10.58 7.45 -2.48
N ILE A 133 9.93 7.98 -3.53
CA ILE A 133 8.86 8.98 -3.38
C ILE A 133 7.71 8.42 -2.54
N GLY A 134 7.25 7.20 -2.82
CA GLY A 134 6.22 6.53 -2.03
C GLY A 134 6.61 6.40 -0.57
N ALA A 135 7.81 5.87 -0.27
CA ALA A 135 8.32 5.72 1.09
C ALA A 135 8.49 7.08 1.80
N ALA A 136 8.95 8.10 1.09
CA ALA A 136 9.06 9.45 1.64
C ALA A 136 7.70 10.02 2.05
N THR A 137 6.63 9.78 1.27
CA THR A 137 5.27 10.22 1.65
C THR A 137 4.78 9.51 2.91
N HIS A 138 5.11 8.21 3.07
CA HIS A 138 4.79 7.45 4.28
C HIS A 138 5.49 8.01 5.50
N VAL A 139 6.82 8.06 5.47
CA VAL A 139 7.64 8.56 6.60
C VAL A 139 7.29 10.01 6.95
N GLY A 140 7.00 10.84 5.92
CA GLY A 140 6.55 12.21 6.09
C GLY A 140 5.18 12.31 6.78
N TRP A 141 4.22 11.46 6.41
CA TRP A 141 2.90 11.43 7.05
C TRP A 141 3.03 10.99 8.51
N ASP A 142 3.76 9.92 8.76
CA ASP A 142 3.98 9.38 10.09
C ASP A 142 4.72 10.35 11.02
N ALA A 143 5.54 11.22 10.45
CA ALA A 143 6.21 12.26 11.23
C ALA A 143 5.24 13.15 12.02
N PHE A 144 4.00 13.36 11.53
CA PHE A 144 3.00 14.24 12.13
C PHE A 144 1.86 13.50 12.82
N THR A 145 1.80 12.17 12.70
CA THR A 145 0.71 11.35 13.21
C THR A 145 1.15 10.34 14.28
N HIS A 146 2.41 10.42 14.75
CA HIS A 146 2.95 9.58 15.81
C HIS A 146 3.70 10.42 16.84
N GLY A 147 3.42 10.22 18.13
CA GLY A 147 3.85 11.08 19.22
C GLY A 147 5.35 11.23 19.42
N ASP A 148 6.13 10.22 19.09
CA ASP A 148 7.58 10.19 19.23
C ASP A 148 8.35 10.65 17.97
N ARG A 149 7.64 11.04 16.91
CA ARG A 149 8.23 11.41 15.63
C ARG A 149 8.58 12.89 15.51
N LEU A 150 9.44 13.18 14.51
CA LEU A 150 10.01 14.50 14.31
C LEU A 150 8.96 15.61 14.17
N GLY A 151 7.91 15.41 13.39
CA GLY A 151 6.87 16.42 13.13
C GLY A 151 6.14 16.83 14.40
N VAL A 152 5.80 15.86 15.30
CA VAL A 152 5.16 16.16 16.58
C VAL A 152 6.13 16.89 17.51
N ARG A 153 7.42 16.54 17.51
CA ARG A 153 8.44 17.28 18.28
C ARG A 153 8.66 18.71 17.78
N LEU A 154 8.57 18.94 16.47
CA LEU A 154 8.69 20.27 15.87
C LEU A 154 7.42 21.12 16.06
N LEU A 155 6.25 20.47 16.18
CA LEU A 155 4.95 21.10 16.37
C LEU A 155 4.29 20.56 17.65
N PRO A 156 4.70 21.03 18.85
CA PRO A 156 4.20 20.50 20.13
C PRO A 156 2.68 20.65 20.32
N VAL A 157 2.01 21.51 19.51
CA VAL A 157 0.56 21.59 19.49
C VAL A 157 -0.11 20.26 19.13
N LEU A 158 0.56 19.42 18.34
CA LEU A 158 0.06 18.10 17.95
C LEU A 158 -0.02 17.12 19.13
N ASP A 159 0.77 17.31 20.17
CA ASP A 159 0.74 16.49 21.38
C ASP A 159 -0.33 16.94 22.37
N ARG A 160 -0.98 18.08 22.13
CA ARG A 160 -2.03 18.58 23.02
C ARG A 160 -3.29 17.73 22.90
N PRO A 161 -3.91 17.32 24.04
CA PRO A 161 -5.14 16.56 23.99
C PRO A 161 -6.32 17.44 23.59
N VAL A 162 -7.13 16.94 22.67
CA VAL A 162 -8.44 17.49 22.31
C VAL A 162 -9.50 16.43 22.67
N ALA A 163 -10.41 16.75 23.55
CA ALA A 163 -11.38 15.79 24.10
C ALA A 163 -10.72 14.52 24.69
N GLY A 164 -9.55 14.66 25.31
CA GLY A 164 -8.80 13.56 25.94
C GLY A 164 -7.91 12.73 25.00
N VAL A 165 -7.88 13.04 23.70
CA VAL A 165 -7.06 12.35 22.71
C VAL A 165 -6.00 13.31 22.18
N PRO A 166 -4.70 12.95 22.11
CA PRO A 166 -3.68 13.77 21.49
C PRO A 166 -4.04 14.11 20.03
N LEU A 167 -3.78 15.35 19.61
CA LEU A 167 -4.18 15.80 18.28
C LEU A 167 -3.50 14.97 17.16
N TYR A 168 -2.21 14.56 17.33
CA TYR A 168 -1.55 13.69 16.37
C TYR A 168 -2.29 12.35 16.17
N GLU A 169 -2.86 11.80 17.23
CA GLU A 169 -3.62 10.54 17.18
C GLU A 169 -4.98 10.76 16.50
N ALA A 170 -5.67 11.85 16.80
CA ALA A 170 -6.90 12.23 16.10
C ALA A 170 -6.65 12.45 14.60
N LEU A 171 -5.52 13.10 14.24
CA LEU A 171 -5.09 13.26 12.84
C LEU A 171 -4.79 11.91 12.20
N GLN A 172 -4.12 11.00 12.93
CA GLN A 172 -3.80 9.66 12.44
C GLN A 172 -5.05 8.90 11.99
N TYR A 173 -6.05 8.77 12.86
CA TYR A 173 -7.28 8.05 12.53
C TYR A 173 -8.15 8.82 11.53
N GLY A 174 -8.31 10.12 11.71
CA GLY A 174 -9.13 10.95 10.82
C GLY A 174 -8.59 11.01 9.39
N SER A 175 -7.29 11.27 9.24
CA SER A 175 -6.67 11.30 7.91
C SER A 175 -6.65 9.92 7.24
N SER A 176 -6.43 8.84 8.02
CA SER A 176 -6.48 7.48 7.49
C SER A 176 -7.88 7.09 6.99
N ALA A 177 -8.94 7.46 7.70
CA ALA A 177 -10.30 7.21 7.25
C ALA A 177 -10.62 7.96 5.95
N LEU A 178 -10.26 9.25 5.86
CA LEU A 178 -10.41 10.05 4.65
C LEU A 178 -9.60 9.48 3.48
N ALA A 179 -8.36 9.05 3.75
CA ALA A 179 -7.48 8.44 2.76
C ALA A 179 -8.04 7.14 2.19
N LEU A 180 -8.57 6.25 3.05
CA LEU A 180 -9.20 5.01 2.61
C LEU A 180 -10.46 5.29 1.78
N ALA A 181 -11.27 6.28 2.15
CA ALA A 181 -12.42 6.70 1.35
C ALA A 181 -11.99 7.25 -0.03
N ALA A 182 -10.94 8.08 -0.07
CA ALA A 182 -10.38 8.61 -1.30
C ALA A 182 -9.82 7.52 -2.21
N LEU A 183 -9.07 6.54 -1.64
CA LEU A 183 -8.56 5.38 -2.37
C LEU A 183 -9.69 4.51 -2.94
N GLY A 184 -10.70 4.22 -2.14
CA GLY A 184 -11.87 3.46 -2.58
C GLY A 184 -12.61 4.16 -3.72
N GLY A 185 -12.84 5.46 -3.59
CA GLY A 185 -13.45 6.28 -4.63
C GLY A 185 -12.61 6.38 -5.91
N TRP A 186 -11.29 6.52 -5.77
CA TRP A 186 -10.36 6.51 -6.90
C TRP A 186 -10.35 5.16 -7.60
N ALA A 187 -10.17 4.06 -6.84
CA ALA A 187 -10.16 2.70 -7.39
C ALA A 187 -11.46 2.36 -8.14
N ALA A 188 -12.61 2.71 -7.55
CA ALA A 188 -13.90 2.50 -8.18
C ALA A 188 -14.05 3.26 -9.50
N ARG A 189 -13.54 4.50 -9.58
CA ARG A 189 -13.52 5.28 -10.84
C ARG A 189 -12.54 4.69 -11.83
N ALA A 190 -11.33 4.35 -11.40
CA ALA A 190 -10.29 3.80 -12.27
C ALA A 190 -10.71 2.48 -12.92
N VAL A 191 -11.31 1.56 -12.14
CA VAL A 191 -11.81 0.27 -12.65
C VAL A 191 -12.90 0.46 -13.70
N ARG A 192 -13.74 1.49 -13.55
CA ARG A 192 -14.83 1.80 -14.52
C ARG A 192 -14.33 2.55 -15.76
N ALA A 193 -13.19 3.21 -15.67
CA ALA A 193 -12.64 4.02 -16.75
C ALA A 193 -11.79 3.23 -17.76
N VAL A 194 -11.49 1.96 -17.48
CA VAL A 194 -10.69 1.10 -18.35
C VAL A 194 -11.56 0.05 -19.03
N GLU A 195 -11.20 -0.31 -20.27
CA GLU A 195 -11.78 -1.46 -20.96
C GLU A 195 -11.49 -2.74 -20.16
N PRO A 196 -12.53 -3.49 -19.73
CA PRO A 196 -12.34 -4.69 -18.95
C PRO A 196 -11.70 -5.80 -19.80
N VAL A 197 -10.72 -6.48 -19.24
CA VAL A 197 -10.10 -7.66 -19.86
C VAL A 197 -10.49 -8.92 -19.10
N ARG A 198 -10.34 -10.07 -19.75
CA ARG A 198 -10.64 -11.36 -19.12
C ARG A 198 -9.61 -11.64 -18.01
N PRO A 199 -10.04 -11.86 -16.76
CA PRO A 199 -9.11 -12.19 -15.68
C PRO A 199 -8.35 -13.50 -15.96
N ALA A 200 -7.04 -13.48 -15.64
CA ALA A 200 -6.17 -14.64 -15.81
C ALA A 200 -6.60 -15.83 -14.92
N VAL A 201 -7.06 -15.53 -13.71
CA VAL A 201 -7.60 -16.52 -12.78
C VAL A 201 -9.09 -16.28 -12.59
N ARG A 202 -9.88 -17.35 -12.65
CA ARG A 202 -11.34 -17.31 -12.46
C ARG A 202 -11.76 -18.37 -11.46
N LEU A 203 -12.61 -17.98 -10.53
CA LEU A 203 -13.24 -18.88 -9.57
C LEU A 203 -14.73 -19.06 -9.94
N ALA A 204 -15.20 -20.28 -9.84
CA ALA A 204 -16.63 -20.54 -9.89
C ALA A 204 -17.35 -19.72 -8.80
N PRO A 205 -18.59 -19.21 -9.03
CA PRO A 205 -19.28 -18.35 -8.08
C PRO A 205 -19.42 -18.94 -6.67
N ARG A 206 -19.58 -20.27 -6.56
CA ARG A 206 -19.63 -20.97 -5.27
C ARG A 206 -18.27 -20.93 -4.56
N ALA A 207 -17.19 -21.26 -5.27
CA ALA A 207 -15.83 -21.24 -4.74
C ALA A 207 -15.42 -19.84 -4.28
N ARG A 208 -15.72 -18.79 -5.09
CA ARG A 208 -15.48 -17.39 -4.73
C ARG A 208 -16.22 -17.01 -3.45
N ARG A 209 -17.51 -17.33 -3.34
CA ARG A 209 -18.30 -17.04 -2.12
C ARG A 209 -17.74 -17.75 -0.90
N ALA A 210 -17.37 -19.01 -1.03
CA ALA A 210 -16.76 -19.78 0.05
C ALA A 210 -15.43 -19.13 0.48
N ALA A 211 -14.53 -18.82 -0.46
CA ALA A 211 -13.25 -18.18 -0.16
C ALA A 211 -13.42 -16.83 0.54
N VAL A 212 -14.32 -15.96 0.04
CA VAL A 212 -14.60 -14.65 0.66
C VAL A 212 -15.19 -14.83 2.07
N ALA A 213 -16.11 -15.79 2.26
CA ALA A 213 -16.67 -16.07 3.58
C ALA A 213 -15.61 -16.60 4.56
N THR A 214 -14.73 -17.49 4.11
CA THR A 214 -13.62 -18.02 4.94
C THR A 214 -12.65 -16.90 5.35
N LEU A 215 -12.24 -16.05 4.40
CA LEU A 215 -11.37 -14.91 4.70
C LEU A 215 -12.04 -13.92 5.67
N GLY A 216 -13.32 -13.63 5.46
CA GLY A 216 -14.09 -12.75 6.35
C GLY A 216 -14.20 -13.34 7.75
N ALA A 217 -14.51 -14.63 7.88
CA ALA A 217 -14.58 -15.32 9.17
C ALA A 217 -13.22 -15.34 9.89
N ALA A 218 -12.13 -15.65 9.17
CA ALA A 218 -10.78 -15.64 9.72
C ALA A 218 -10.38 -14.24 10.21
N THR A 219 -10.68 -13.20 9.44
CA THR A 219 -10.44 -11.81 9.84
C THR A 219 -11.23 -11.42 11.09
N ALA A 220 -12.53 -11.75 11.11
CA ALA A 220 -13.39 -11.49 12.26
C ALA A 220 -12.90 -12.23 13.53
N ALA A 221 -12.52 -13.51 13.41
CA ALA A 221 -11.95 -14.29 14.49
C ALA A 221 -10.64 -13.67 15.01
N GLY A 222 -9.75 -13.22 14.12
CA GLY A 222 -8.50 -12.55 14.49
C GLY A 222 -8.74 -11.24 15.25
N VAL A 223 -9.69 -10.42 14.79
CA VAL A 223 -10.08 -9.18 15.48
C VAL A 223 -10.67 -9.49 16.86
N LEU A 224 -11.60 -10.43 16.95
CA LEU A 224 -12.21 -10.83 18.23
C LEU A 224 -11.17 -11.37 19.22
N HIS A 225 -10.23 -12.20 18.74
CA HIS A 225 -9.14 -12.71 19.56
C HIS A 225 -8.28 -11.58 20.14
N ARG A 226 -7.97 -10.55 19.35
CA ARG A 226 -7.21 -9.36 19.82
C ARG A 226 -7.99 -8.50 20.81
N LEU A 227 -9.32 -8.44 20.71
CA LEU A 227 -10.17 -7.68 21.63
C LEU A 227 -10.53 -8.43 22.92
N ALA A 228 -10.43 -9.77 22.94
CA ALA A 228 -10.77 -10.60 24.08
C ALA A 228 -10.01 -10.26 25.39
N PRO A 229 -8.70 -9.94 25.38
CA PRO A 229 -7.98 -9.52 26.59
C PRO A 229 -8.48 -8.19 27.17
N LEU A 230 -8.92 -7.26 26.31
CA LEU A 230 -9.42 -5.94 26.74
C LEU A 230 -10.73 -6.04 27.53
N ARG A 231 -11.57 -7.04 27.25
CA ARG A 231 -12.83 -7.28 27.96
C ARG A 231 -12.67 -7.96 29.33
N ARG A 232 -11.51 -8.55 29.61
CA ARG A 232 -11.23 -9.21 30.91
C ARG A 232 -10.72 -8.22 31.97
N ASN A 233 -10.34 -7.02 31.56
CA ASN A 233 -9.79 -5.98 32.42
C ASN A 233 -10.77 -4.80 32.66
N LEU A 234 -12.03 -4.93 32.21
CA LEU A 234 -13.18 -4.08 32.50
C LEU A 234 -14.18 -4.83 33.42
#